data_6ef451f7a96dda2af1a363daf4d03c49
#
_entry.id   6ef451f7a96dda2af1a363daf4d03c49
#
_cell.length_a   1.000
_cell.length_b   1.000
_cell.length_c   1.000
_cell.angle_alpha   90.00
_cell.angle_beta   90.00
_cell.angle_gamma   90.00
#
_symmetry.space_group_name_H-M   'P 1'
#
loop_
_entity.id
_entity.type
_entity.pdbx_description
1 polymer ?
#
loop_
_entity_poly.entity_id
_entity_poly.type
_entity_poly.pdbx_seq_one_letter_code
_entity_poly.pdbx_strand_id
1 'polypeptide(L)' 'VYLKDRLAKYELSVAQFYTKREAYVAVVNRVEGMMRDYPDTQATHDALPLMENAYRNLQLNAEADKVAKIIAANKS' A
#
# COMPACT_ATOMS: atom_id res chain seq x y z
N VAL A 1 -7.55 0.01 18.44
CA VAL A 1 -7.15 -1.10 17.59
C VAL A 1 -8.25 -1.44 16.59
N TYR A 2 -9.47 -1.74 17.09
CA TYR A 2 -10.58 -2.06 16.21
C TYR A 2 -10.91 -0.93 15.25
N LEU A 3 -10.93 0.31 15.75
CA LEU A 3 -11.23 1.48 14.92
C LEU A 3 -10.16 1.68 13.84
N LYS A 4 -8.89 1.53 14.23
CA LYS A 4 -7.81 1.67 13.26
C LYS A 4 -7.88 0.60 12.18
N ASP A 5 -8.26 -0.62 12.54
CA ASP A 5 -8.40 -1.69 11.57
C ASP A 5 -9.48 -1.36 10.55
N ARG A 6 -10.60 -0.81 11.01
CA ARG A 6 -11.69 -0.44 10.12
C ARG A 6 -11.29 0.69 9.19
N LEU A 7 -10.62 1.71 9.74
CA LEU A 7 -10.15 2.83 8.93
C LEU A 7 -9.13 2.39 7.89
N ALA A 8 -8.23 1.49 8.30
CA ALA A 8 -7.23 0.97 7.38
C ALA A 8 -7.87 0.14 6.26
N LYS A 9 -8.89 -0.66 6.59
CA LYS A 9 -9.61 -1.43 5.57
C LYS A 9 -10.30 -0.53 4.56
N TYR A 10 -10.85 0.59 5.03
CA TYR A 10 -11.45 1.55 4.13
C TYR A 10 -10.39 2.12 3.17
N GLU A 11 -9.24 2.51 3.72
CA GLU A 11 -8.16 3.04 2.89
C GLU A 11 -7.66 2.00 1.89
N LEU A 12 -7.59 0.74 2.30
CA LEU A 12 -7.21 -0.33 1.38
C LEU A 12 -8.18 -0.42 0.21
N SER A 13 -9.48 -0.35 0.49
CA SER A 13 -10.49 -0.41 -0.58
C SER A 13 -10.35 0.77 -1.53
N VAL A 14 -10.01 1.94 -1.02
CA VAL A 14 -9.77 3.12 -1.87
C VAL A 14 -8.54 2.91 -2.74
N ALA A 15 -7.46 2.35 -2.18
CA ALA A 15 -6.25 2.07 -2.95
C ALA A 15 -6.56 1.05 -4.06
N GLN A 16 -7.36 0.02 -3.76
CA GLN A 16 -7.77 -0.96 -4.76
C GLN A 16 -8.59 -0.32 -5.88
N PHE A 17 -9.47 0.61 -5.53
CA PHE A 17 -10.26 1.34 -6.50
C PHE A 17 -9.38 2.12 -7.47
N TYR A 18 -8.40 2.84 -6.93
CA TYR A 18 -7.47 3.60 -7.77
C TYR A 18 -6.59 2.70 -8.61
N THR A 19 -6.21 1.54 -8.08
CA THR A 19 -5.41 0.58 -8.84
C THR A 19 -6.16 0.12 -10.08
N LYS A 20 -7.46 -0.16 -9.94
CA LYS A 20 -8.28 -0.58 -11.08
C LYS A 20 -8.39 0.52 -12.14
N ARG A 21 -8.29 1.76 -11.72
CA ARG A 21 -8.35 2.91 -12.63
C ARG A 21 -6.96 3.31 -13.15
N GLU A 22 -5.93 2.58 -12.75
CA GLU A 22 -4.55 2.87 -13.16
C GLU A 22 -4.09 4.25 -12.68
N ALA A 23 -4.67 4.74 -11.60
CA ALA A 23 -4.28 6.01 -10.98
C ALA A 23 -3.16 5.76 -9.98
N TYR A 24 -1.97 5.41 -10.49
CA TYR A 24 -0.89 4.86 -9.66
C TYR A 24 -0.32 5.87 -8.67
N VAL A 25 -0.26 7.15 -9.02
CA VAL A 25 0.21 8.17 -8.05
C VAL A 25 -0.74 8.24 -6.86
N ALA A 26 -2.05 8.15 -7.11
CA ALA A 26 -3.03 8.15 -6.03
C ALA A 26 -2.89 6.90 -5.15
N VAL A 27 -2.59 5.74 -5.76
CA VAL A 27 -2.36 4.50 -5.01
C VAL A 27 -1.17 4.68 -4.06
N VAL A 28 -0.05 5.20 -4.55
CA VAL A 28 1.14 5.41 -3.74
C VAL A 28 0.83 6.34 -2.57
N ASN A 29 0.17 7.46 -2.85
CA ASN A 29 -0.15 8.43 -1.81
C ASN A 29 -1.04 7.82 -0.74
N ARG A 30 -2.01 7.01 -1.15
CA ARG A 30 -2.94 6.40 -0.20
C ARG A 30 -2.23 5.39 0.69
N VAL A 31 -1.39 4.53 0.09
CA VAL A 31 -0.68 3.51 0.86
C VAL A 31 0.36 4.14 1.78
N GLU A 32 1.04 5.20 1.34
CA GLU A 32 1.96 5.92 2.22
C GLU A 32 1.25 6.46 3.46
N GLY A 33 0.04 6.99 3.27
CA GLY A 33 -0.76 7.44 4.40
C GLY A 33 -1.10 6.30 5.36
N MET A 34 -1.42 5.12 4.83
CA MET A 34 -1.69 3.94 5.65
C MET A 34 -0.44 3.53 6.45
N MET A 35 0.72 3.56 5.82
CA MET A 35 1.96 3.19 6.50
C MET A 35 2.29 4.17 7.63
N ARG A 36 1.94 5.43 7.46
CA ARG A 36 2.18 6.46 8.48
C ARG A 36 1.17 6.35 9.62
N ASP A 37 -0.11 6.18 9.29
CA ASP A 37 -1.20 6.30 10.27
C ASP A 37 -1.62 4.95 10.86
N TYR A 38 -1.48 3.86 10.11
CA TYR A 38 -1.94 2.54 10.53
C TYR A 38 -0.88 1.46 10.27
N PRO A 39 0.37 1.66 10.74
CA PRO A 39 1.48 0.78 10.32
C PRO A 39 1.32 -0.67 10.75
N ASP A 40 0.57 -0.92 11.82
CA ASP A 40 0.48 -2.26 12.41
C ASP A 40 -0.75 -3.03 11.97
N THR A 41 -1.54 -2.49 11.03
CA THR A 41 -2.76 -3.16 10.62
C THR A 41 -2.51 -4.13 9.47
N GLN A 42 -3.32 -5.20 9.43
CA GLN A 42 -3.24 -6.17 8.33
C GLN A 42 -3.56 -5.50 6.99
N ALA A 43 -4.51 -4.57 7.00
CA ALA A 43 -4.88 -3.88 5.76
C ALA A 43 -3.70 -3.13 5.15
N THR A 44 -2.86 -2.52 5.99
CA THR A 44 -1.66 -1.84 5.50
C THR A 44 -0.69 -2.83 4.89
N HIS A 45 -0.50 -3.99 5.53
CA HIS A 45 0.35 -5.03 4.96
C HIS A 45 -0.20 -5.51 3.63
N ASP A 46 -1.52 -5.67 3.53
CA ASP A 46 -2.16 -6.10 2.30
C ASP A 46 -2.06 -5.05 1.19
N ALA A 47 -1.90 -3.78 1.55
CA ALA A 47 -1.78 -2.70 0.58
C ALA A 47 -0.37 -2.57 0.00
N LEU A 48 0.65 -3.13 0.64
CA LEU A 48 2.02 -3.00 0.16
C LEU A 48 2.21 -3.51 -1.27
N PRO A 49 1.64 -4.68 -1.66
CA PRO A 49 1.77 -5.12 -3.05
C PRO A 49 1.16 -4.14 -4.05
N LEU A 50 0.09 -3.44 -3.65
CA LEU A 50 -0.51 -2.42 -4.52
C LEU A 50 0.46 -1.28 -4.76
N MET A 51 1.19 -0.86 -3.72
CA MET A 51 2.17 0.21 -3.85
C MET A 51 3.34 -0.23 -4.71
N GLU A 52 3.82 -1.46 -4.52
CA GLU A 52 4.88 -1.98 -5.37
C GLU A 52 4.46 -1.97 -6.84
N ASN A 53 3.28 -2.47 -7.13
CA ASN A 53 2.75 -2.49 -8.49
C ASN A 53 2.64 -1.08 -9.06
N ALA A 54 2.17 -0.13 -8.25
CA ALA A 54 2.03 1.25 -8.69
C ALA A 54 3.40 1.86 -9.05
N TYR A 55 4.40 1.64 -8.20
CA TYR A 55 5.74 2.13 -8.48
C TYR A 55 6.29 1.53 -9.78
N ARG A 56 6.07 0.22 -10.01
CA ARG A 56 6.57 -0.42 -11.22
C ARG A 56 5.90 0.17 -12.47
N ASN A 57 4.60 0.44 -12.39
CA ASN A 57 3.89 1.04 -13.51
C ASN A 57 4.30 2.49 -13.76
N LEU A 58 4.78 3.17 -12.72
CA LEU A 58 5.33 4.51 -12.85
C LEU A 58 6.81 4.48 -13.25
N GLN A 59 7.37 3.29 -13.45
CA GLN A 59 8.77 3.07 -13.78
C GLN A 59 9.73 3.56 -12.70
N LEU A 60 9.26 3.56 -11.45
CA LEU A 60 10.07 3.89 -10.28
C LEU A 60 10.55 2.59 -9.65
N ASN A 61 11.41 1.88 -10.37
CA ASN A 61 11.80 0.52 -9.97
C ASN A 61 12.60 0.49 -8.67
N ALA A 62 13.41 1.51 -8.40
CA ALA A 62 14.15 1.57 -7.14
C ALA A 62 13.19 1.65 -5.96
N GLU A 63 12.13 2.45 -6.09
CA GLU A 63 11.11 2.55 -5.03
C GLU A 63 10.33 1.24 -4.90
N ALA A 64 10.01 0.61 -6.02
CA ALA A 64 9.32 -0.68 -6.01
C ALA A 64 10.17 -1.74 -5.31
N ASP A 65 11.48 -1.74 -5.54
CA ASP A 65 12.38 -2.69 -4.90
C ASP A 65 12.43 -2.49 -3.38
N LYS A 66 12.35 -1.25 -2.91
CA LYS A 66 12.29 -0.98 -1.47
C LYS A 66 11.02 -1.58 -0.85
N VAL A 67 9.90 -1.43 -1.54
CA VAL A 67 8.63 -2.01 -1.07
C VAL A 67 8.71 -3.53 -1.08
N ALA A 68 9.30 -4.11 -2.12
CA ALA A 68 9.45 -5.57 -2.20
C ALA A 68 10.24 -6.11 -1.01
N LYS A 69 11.28 -5.38 -0.57
CA LYS A 69 12.07 -5.79 0.59
C LYS A 69 11.24 -5.74 1.87
N ILE A 70 10.38 -4.73 2.00
CA ILE A 70 9.49 -4.63 3.16
C ILE A 70 8.53 -5.81 3.17
N ILE A 71 7.95 -6.14 2.03
CA ILE A 71 7.04 -7.27 1.92
C ILE A 71 7.75 -8.57 2.32
N ALA A 72 8.95 -8.78 1.81
CA ALA A 72 9.71 -9.99 2.13
C ALA A 72 10.04 -10.08 3.61
N ALA A 73 10.38 -8.96 4.25
CA ALA A 73 10.68 -8.94 5.67
C ALA A 73 9.47 -9.29 6.52
N ASN A 74 8.27 -8.99 6.05
CA ASN A 74 7.04 -9.24 6.80
C ASN A 74 6.47 -10.64 6.59
N LYS A 75 7.10 -11.45 5.73
CA LYS A 75 6.59 -12.79 5.42
C LYS A 75 7.11 -13.88 6.33
N SER A 76 8.03 -13.58 7.18
CA SER A 76 8.69 -14.61 8.01
C SER A 76 7.78 -15.27 9.05
#